data_0573ca73ff25318eb9e2869ce33dace4
#
_entry.id   0573ca73ff25318eb9e2869ce33dace4
#
_cell.length_a   1.000
_cell.length_b   1.000
_cell.length_c   1.000
_cell.angle_alpha   90.00
_cell.angle_beta   90.00
_cell.angle_gamma   90.00
#
_symmetry.space_group_name_H-M   'P 1'
#
loop_
_entity.id
_entity.type
_entity.pdbx_description
1 polymer ?
#
loop_
_entity_poly.entity_id
_entity_poly.type
_entity_poly.pdbx_seq_one_letter_code
_entity_poly.pdbx_strand_id
1 'polypeptide(L)'
;MGATVYALDSTTIDLCLSIFNWAPFRTTKAAIKLHTLIDLKGSIPSFIHISDGKMHDVKVLDILCEQGYIEAGAFYVMDKAYVDFARLYTLHMAKAFFVTRAKTNMQVAMVQSFPVATNTGLISDHHVRLAGVLTAARYPEPIRLVTFFDRETGNTFEFLTNNLTLPANTICALYKQRWQVELFFKWIKQHLRIKAFYGNTENAVKTQIWIAIATYVSIAIMKKRLNLKHSLYEILRVLDLNMFEMTPIEALLGKPVEPTELSDYI
;
A
#
# COMPACT_ATOMS: atom_id res chain seq x y z
N MET A 1 -14.35 -0.94 12.48
CA MET A 1 -13.69 0.36 12.49
C MET A 1 -14.29 1.22 11.38
N GLY A 2 -14.73 2.44 11.69
CA GLY A 2 -15.20 3.41 10.69
C GLY A 2 -14.07 4.24 10.05
N ALA A 3 -12.84 4.14 10.58
CA ALA A 3 -11.70 4.92 10.10
C ALA A 3 -11.15 4.35 8.79
N THR A 4 -10.73 5.24 7.89
CA THR A 4 -10.05 4.86 6.64
C THR A 4 -8.64 4.34 6.96
N VAL A 5 -8.21 3.29 6.27
CA VAL A 5 -6.88 2.70 6.42
C VAL A 5 -6.21 2.68 5.06
N TYR A 6 -5.06 3.31 4.98
CA TYR A 6 -4.24 3.37 3.79
C TYR A 6 -2.95 2.56 3.95
N ALA A 7 -2.54 1.84 2.91
CA ALA A 7 -1.18 1.30 2.81
C ALA A 7 -0.36 2.16 1.84
N LEU A 8 0.80 2.60 2.30
CA LEU A 8 1.75 3.36 1.50
C LEU A 8 3.01 2.52 1.26
N ASP A 9 3.36 2.35 0.00
CA ASP A 9 4.60 1.69 -0.40
C ASP A 9 5.06 2.16 -1.77
N SER A 10 6.25 1.75 -2.19
CA SER A 10 6.80 2.03 -3.50
C SER A 10 7.30 0.77 -4.18
N THR A 11 7.32 0.80 -5.50
CA THR A 11 7.96 -0.25 -6.27
C THR A 11 8.83 0.34 -7.37
N THR A 12 10.00 -0.26 -7.57
CA THR A 12 10.91 0.09 -8.66
C THR A 12 10.54 -0.68 -9.91
N ILE A 13 10.54 0.03 -11.04
CA ILE A 13 10.40 -0.52 -12.38
C ILE A 13 11.73 -0.32 -13.08
N ASP A 14 12.47 -1.41 -13.28
CA ASP A 14 13.78 -1.39 -13.92
C ASP A 14 13.61 -1.12 -15.41
N LEU A 15 14.50 -0.28 -15.93
CA LEU A 15 14.58 0.12 -17.33
C LEU A 15 16.00 -0.15 -17.87
N CYS A 16 16.10 -0.36 -19.17
CA CYS A 16 17.39 -0.49 -19.84
C CYS A 16 18.02 0.90 -20.06
N LEU A 17 19.18 1.18 -19.46
CA LEU A 17 19.81 2.50 -19.50
C LEU A 17 20.13 2.97 -20.94
N SER A 18 20.52 2.07 -21.85
CA SER A 18 20.83 2.41 -23.23
C SER A 18 19.61 2.88 -24.05
N ILE A 19 18.40 2.50 -23.60
CA ILE A 19 17.13 2.86 -24.27
C ILE A 19 16.45 4.01 -23.53
N PHE A 20 16.53 4.03 -22.19
CA PHE A 20 15.84 4.98 -21.31
C PHE A 20 16.85 5.87 -20.56
N ASN A 21 17.68 6.59 -21.33
CA ASN A 21 18.76 7.44 -20.80
C ASN A 21 18.30 8.61 -19.94
N TRP A 22 17.03 8.99 -20.04
CA TRP A 22 16.38 10.03 -19.24
C TRP A 22 16.10 9.61 -17.78
N ALA A 23 16.14 8.29 -17.46
CA ALA A 23 15.83 7.76 -16.13
C ALA A 23 17.06 7.12 -15.43
N PRO A 24 18.21 7.77 -15.32
CA PRO A 24 19.40 7.16 -14.71
C PRO A 24 19.19 6.89 -13.24
N PHE A 25 19.39 5.62 -12.80
CA PHE A 25 19.22 5.20 -11.41
C PHE A 25 20.56 4.86 -10.74
N ARG A 26 21.36 4.02 -11.39
CA ARG A 26 22.73 3.64 -10.97
C ARG A 26 23.64 3.75 -12.17
N THR A 27 24.95 3.54 -11.99
CA THR A 27 25.95 3.67 -13.06
C THR A 27 25.59 2.88 -14.31
N THR A 28 24.95 1.71 -14.17
CA THR A 28 24.60 0.80 -15.26
C THR A 28 23.10 0.55 -15.42
N LYS A 29 22.24 1.23 -14.65
CA LYS A 29 20.79 0.97 -14.63
C LYS A 29 20.00 2.24 -14.75
N ALA A 30 18.88 2.15 -15.45
CA ALA A 30 17.80 3.12 -15.39
C ALA A 30 16.62 2.53 -14.60
N ALA A 31 15.86 3.36 -13.93
CA ALA A 31 14.65 2.95 -13.23
C ALA A 31 13.75 4.14 -12.93
N ILE A 32 12.48 3.86 -12.79
CA ILE A 32 11.48 4.75 -12.20
C ILE A 32 10.88 4.10 -10.97
N LYS A 33 10.35 4.91 -10.06
CA LYS A 33 9.60 4.43 -8.89
C LYS A 33 8.14 4.83 -9.01
N LEU A 34 7.29 3.90 -8.61
CA LEU A 34 5.86 4.09 -8.46
C LEU A 34 5.53 4.08 -6.97
N HIS A 35 5.26 5.25 -6.41
CA HIS A 35 4.81 5.41 -5.03
C HIS A 35 3.28 5.37 -5.02
N THR A 36 2.70 4.55 -4.16
CA THR A 36 1.25 4.32 -4.18
C THR A 36 0.69 4.32 -2.77
N LEU A 37 -0.40 5.08 -2.59
CA LEU A 37 -1.27 5.03 -1.43
C LEU A 37 -2.54 4.27 -1.82
N ILE A 38 -2.80 3.13 -1.17
CA ILE A 38 -3.98 2.29 -1.45
C ILE A 38 -4.96 2.38 -0.28
N ASP A 39 -6.23 2.68 -0.56
CA ASP A 39 -7.32 2.45 0.37
C ASP A 39 -7.56 0.94 0.54
N LEU A 40 -7.31 0.43 1.75
CA LEU A 40 -7.40 -0.99 2.06
C LEU A 40 -8.83 -1.54 2.07
N LYS A 41 -9.85 -0.69 2.14
CA LYS A 41 -11.25 -1.10 2.10
C LYS A 41 -11.70 -1.64 0.74
N GLY A 42 -10.99 -1.30 -0.33
CA GLY A 42 -11.30 -1.76 -1.68
C GLY A 42 -10.08 -2.14 -2.49
N SER A 43 -8.88 -2.06 -1.90
CA SER A 43 -7.59 -2.21 -2.59
C SER A 43 -7.47 -1.30 -3.82
N ILE A 44 -8.02 -0.07 -3.71
CA ILE A 44 -8.04 0.91 -4.79
C ILE A 44 -6.98 1.98 -4.51
N PRO A 45 -6.06 2.25 -5.47
CA PRO A 45 -5.11 3.35 -5.33
C PRO A 45 -5.85 4.69 -5.23
N SER A 46 -5.62 5.43 -4.16
CA SER A 46 -6.13 6.79 -3.95
C SER A 46 -5.14 7.85 -4.38
N PHE A 47 -3.84 7.52 -4.38
CA PHE A 47 -2.78 8.40 -4.83
C PHE A 47 -1.66 7.58 -5.49
N ILE A 48 -1.11 8.12 -6.59
CA ILE A 48 0.04 7.55 -7.27
C ILE A 48 0.98 8.68 -7.70
N HIS A 49 2.26 8.49 -7.39
CA HIS A 49 3.32 9.39 -7.84
C HIS A 49 4.42 8.59 -8.55
N ILE A 50 4.74 8.99 -9.78
CA ILE A 50 5.83 8.39 -10.57
C ILE A 50 7.03 9.32 -10.45
N SER A 51 8.12 8.81 -9.86
CA SER A 51 9.37 9.52 -9.70
C SER A 51 10.52 8.84 -10.45
N ASP A 52 11.65 9.50 -10.52
CA ASP A 52 12.91 8.86 -10.88
C ASP A 52 13.27 7.76 -9.83
N GLY A 53 14.14 6.83 -10.22
CA GLY A 53 14.57 5.74 -9.34
C GLY A 53 15.36 6.21 -8.11
N LYS A 54 15.89 7.43 -8.10
CA LYS A 54 16.74 7.98 -7.02
C LYS A 54 15.95 8.58 -5.87
N MET A 55 14.70 8.92 -6.08
CA MET A 55 13.86 9.49 -5.04
C MET A 55 13.75 8.52 -3.85
N HIS A 56 14.09 9.00 -2.65
CA HIS A 56 13.90 8.22 -1.42
C HIS A 56 12.41 8.10 -1.09
N ASP A 57 11.96 6.90 -0.73
CA ASP A 57 10.55 6.58 -0.51
C ASP A 57 9.88 7.51 0.51
N VAL A 58 10.60 7.86 1.58
CA VAL A 58 10.10 8.74 2.63
C VAL A 58 9.70 10.14 2.16
N LYS A 59 10.27 10.63 1.05
CA LYS A 59 9.93 11.96 0.50
C LYS A 59 8.51 12.05 -0.03
N VAL A 60 7.88 10.92 -0.36
CA VAL A 60 6.47 10.94 -0.79
C VAL A 60 5.53 11.42 0.31
N LEU A 61 5.92 11.31 1.58
CA LEU A 61 5.14 11.85 2.69
C LEU A 61 5.00 13.38 2.60
N ASP A 62 6.05 14.08 2.15
CA ASP A 62 6.00 15.54 1.93
C ASP A 62 4.95 15.87 0.85
N ILE A 63 4.99 15.13 -0.27
CA ILE A 63 4.06 15.30 -1.39
C ILE A 63 2.60 15.03 -0.94
N LEU A 64 2.37 13.97 -0.15
CA LEU A 64 1.04 13.66 0.38
C LEU A 64 0.52 14.76 1.30
N CYS A 65 1.38 15.33 2.14
CA CYS A 65 1.02 16.46 3.01
C CYS A 65 0.71 17.72 2.19
N GLU A 66 1.59 18.08 1.25
CA GLU A 66 1.45 19.29 0.43
C GLU A 66 0.20 19.25 -0.47
N GLN A 67 -0.16 18.08 -0.97
CA GLN A 67 -1.31 17.89 -1.84
C GLN A 67 -2.62 17.58 -1.11
N GLY A 68 -2.62 17.57 0.24
CA GLY A 68 -3.82 17.38 1.04
C GLY A 68 -4.36 15.94 1.07
N TYR A 69 -3.51 14.94 0.83
CA TYR A 69 -3.88 13.52 0.93
C TYR A 69 -3.80 12.95 2.35
N ILE A 70 -3.46 13.78 3.34
CA ILE A 70 -3.43 13.35 4.74
C ILE A 70 -4.75 13.70 5.41
N GLU A 71 -5.54 12.66 5.72
CA GLU A 71 -6.86 12.76 6.32
C GLU A 71 -6.78 12.59 7.83
N ALA A 72 -7.39 13.51 8.59
CA ALA A 72 -7.51 13.38 10.03
C ALA A 72 -8.32 12.13 10.42
N GLY A 73 -7.82 11.36 11.39
CA GLY A 73 -8.43 10.11 11.85
C GLY A 73 -8.13 8.89 10.98
N ALA A 74 -7.53 9.05 9.78
CA ALA A 74 -7.11 7.92 8.95
C ALA A 74 -5.80 7.29 9.45
N PHE A 75 -5.60 6.02 9.11
CA PHE A 75 -4.39 5.26 9.41
C PHE A 75 -3.53 5.10 8.14
N TYR A 76 -2.23 5.40 8.27
CA TYR A 76 -1.22 5.22 7.22
C TYR A 76 -0.28 4.09 7.63
N VAL A 77 -0.41 2.95 6.97
CA VAL A 77 0.41 1.76 7.22
C VAL A 77 1.58 1.75 6.25
N MET A 78 2.81 1.73 6.78
CA MET A 78 4.02 1.93 5.99
C MET A 78 5.15 0.99 6.43
N ASP A 79 6.13 0.71 5.55
CA ASP A 79 7.33 -0.01 5.95
C ASP A 79 8.30 0.91 6.74
N LYS A 80 9.29 0.29 7.41
CA LYS A 80 10.34 0.98 8.18
C LYS A 80 11.16 1.98 7.35
N ALA A 81 11.19 1.86 6.02
CA ALA A 81 11.83 2.82 5.12
C ALA A 81 11.23 4.23 5.21
N TYR A 82 9.96 4.32 5.62
CA TYR A 82 9.24 5.59 5.80
C TYR A 82 9.44 6.22 7.18
N VAL A 83 10.22 5.61 8.08
CA VAL A 83 10.45 6.16 9.41
C VAL A 83 11.41 7.35 9.33
N ASP A 84 10.81 8.53 9.32
CA ASP A 84 11.47 9.83 9.57
C ASP A 84 10.61 10.57 10.59
N PHE A 85 11.20 10.87 11.74
CA PHE A 85 10.45 11.37 12.90
C PHE A 85 9.84 12.76 12.67
N ALA A 86 10.46 13.62 11.87
CA ALA A 86 9.88 14.92 11.53
C ALA A 86 8.61 14.73 10.68
N ARG A 87 8.65 13.86 9.68
CA ARG A 87 7.49 13.55 8.82
C ARG A 87 6.40 12.79 9.56
N LEU A 88 6.76 11.85 10.43
CA LEU A 88 5.79 11.18 11.30
C LEU A 88 5.12 12.16 12.27
N TYR A 89 5.84 13.19 12.73
CA TYR A 89 5.26 14.25 13.53
C TYR A 89 4.31 15.15 12.74
N THR A 90 4.60 15.41 11.48
CA THR A 90 3.66 16.10 10.57
C THR A 90 2.34 15.34 10.44
N LEU A 91 2.37 14.00 10.29
CA LEU A 91 1.16 13.17 10.30
C LEU A 91 0.42 13.28 11.64
N HIS A 92 1.14 13.22 12.76
CA HIS A 92 0.56 13.38 14.10
C HIS A 92 -0.15 14.73 14.25
N MET A 93 0.49 15.82 13.83
CA MET A 93 -0.09 17.18 13.90
C MET A 93 -1.32 17.34 12.99
N ALA A 94 -1.37 16.62 11.87
CA ALA A 94 -2.54 16.51 11.01
C ALA A 94 -3.65 15.62 11.60
N LYS A 95 -3.49 15.12 12.84
CA LYS A 95 -4.41 14.18 13.52
C LYS A 95 -4.62 12.86 12.76
N ALA A 96 -3.66 12.49 11.92
CA ALA A 96 -3.60 11.20 11.27
C ALA A 96 -2.80 10.20 12.11
N PHE A 97 -3.11 8.91 11.93
CA PHE A 97 -2.40 7.84 12.61
C PHE A 97 -1.45 7.14 11.66
N PHE A 98 -0.29 6.74 12.15
CA PHE A 98 0.60 5.87 11.40
C PHE A 98 0.81 4.53 12.12
N VAL A 99 1.08 3.48 11.35
CA VAL A 99 1.56 2.19 11.83
C VAL A 99 2.73 1.78 10.94
N THR A 100 3.91 1.61 11.54
CA THR A 100 5.13 1.23 10.83
C THR A 100 5.97 0.26 11.65
N ARG A 101 7.00 -0.36 11.06
CA ARG A 101 7.98 -1.11 11.83
C ARG A 101 9.01 -0.17 12.45
N ALA A 102 9.39 -0.43 13.69
CA ALA A 102 10.46 0.29 14.35
C ALA A 102 11.83 0.04 13.68
N LYS A 103 12.74 1.01 13.77
CA LYS A 103 14.15 0.82 13.42
C LYS A 103 14.89 0.14 14.58
N THR A 104 15.75 -0.80 14.29
CA THR A 104 16.50 -1.59 15.30
C THR A 104 17.40 -0.77 16.22
N ASN A 105 17.83 0.41 15.78
CA ASN A 105 18.73 1.31 16.53
C ASN A 105 18.00 2.50 17.17
N MET A 106 16.68 2.39 17.34
CA MET A 106 15.88 3.45 17.94
C MET A 106 16.12 3.52 19.45
N GLN A 107 16.55 4.67 19.95
CA GLN A 107 16.70 4.92 21.39
C GLN A 107 15.38 5.45 21.95
N VAL A 108 14.85 4.76 22.95
CA VAL A 108 13.60 5.11 23.60
C VAL A 108 13.71 5.09 25.12
N ALA A 109 12.97 5.97 25.77
CA ALA A 109 12.70 5.96 27.20
C ALA A 109 11.29 5.44 27.46
N MET A 110 11.14 4.48 28.36
CA MET A 110 9.86 3.91 28.76
C MET A 110 9.05 4.97 29.52
N VAL A 111 7.79 5.13 29.10
CA VAL A 111 6.81 6.00 29.79
C VAL A 111 5.83 5.14 30.57
N GLN A 112 5.27 4.12 29.94
CA GLN A 112 4.27 3.23 30.54
C GLN A 112 4.29 1.87 29.86
N SER A 113 4.07 0.79 30.63
CA SER A 113 3.93 -0.56 30.13
C SER A 113 2.51 -1.07 30.37
N PHE A 114 1.97 -1.81 29.43
CA PHE A 114 0.66 -2.40 29.52
C PHE A 114 0.74 -3.94 29.58
N PRO A 115 -0.15 -4.59 30.31
CA PRO A 115 -0.19 -6.04 30.33
C PRO A 115 -0.63 -6.57 28.95
N VAL A 116 0.00 -7.65 28.51
CA VAL A 116 -0.32 -8.33 27.24
C VAL A 116 -0.79 -9.75 27.50
N ALA A 117 -1.75 -10.22 26.70
CA ALA A 117 -2.23 -11.60 26.79
C ALA A 117 -1.22 -12.53 26.08
N THR A 118 -0.69 -13.50 26.81
CA THR A 118 0.42 -14.39 26.38
C THR A 118 0.05 -15.33 25.22
N ASN A 119 -1.23 -15.59 24.98
CA ASN A 119 -1.71 -16.49 23.91
C ASN A 119 -1.94 -15.80 22.55
N THR A 120 -1.76 -14.49 22.46
CA THR A 120 -2.07 -13.67 21.25
C THR A 120 -0.89 -13.44 20.32
N GLY A 121 0.31 -13.86 20.73
CA GLY A 121 1.57 -13.51 20.05
C GLY A 121 2.14 -12.15 20.48
N LEU A 122 1.41 -11.35 21.26
CA LEU A 122 1.95 -10.11 21.83
C LEU A 122 3.03 -10.43 22.87
N ILE A 123 4.18 -9.76 22.74
CA ILE A 123 5.30 -9.86 23.69
C ILE A 123 5.29 -8.67 24.63
N SER A 124 5.10 -7.46 24.10
CA SER A 124 5.05 -6.25 24.91
C SER A 124 4.23 -5.14 24.24
N ASP A 125 3.77 -4.20 25.09
CA ASP A 125 3.00 -3.04 24.68
C ASP A 125 3.40 -1.87 25.58
N HIS A 126 4.05 -0.86 25.00
CA HIS A 126 4.66 0.23 25.74
C HIS A 126 4.35 1.58 25.12
N HIS A 127 4.07 2.56 25.96
CA HIS A 127 4.23 3.95 25.57
C HIS A 127 5.67 4.37 25.86
N VAL A 128 6.32 4.97 24.88
CA VAL A 128 7.72 5.38 24.93
C VAL A 128 7.89 6.81 24.44
N ARG A 129 8.97 7.45 24.82
CA ARG A 129 9.47 8.70 24.21
C ARG A 129 10.79 8.44 23.52
N LEU A 130 11.03 9.14 22.43
CA LEU A 130 12.36 9.09 21.79
C LEU A 130 13.39 9.71 22.71
N ALA A 131 14.51 9.02 22.92
CA ALA A 131 15.56 9.45 23.85
C ALA A 131 16.79 10.06 23.15
N GLY A 132 16.96 9.84 21.84
CA GLY A 132 18.05 10.47 21.08
C GLY A 132 17.79 11.97 20.90
N VAL A 133 18.78 12.80 21.13
CA VAL A 133 18.68 14.29 21.13
C VAL A 133 17.97 14.82 19.87
N LEU A 134 18.40 14.39 18.68
CA LEU A 134 17.81 14.84 17.43
C LEU A 134 16.42 14.24 17.15
N THR A 135 16.21 12.98 17.53
CA THR A 135 14.93 12.30 17.30
C THR A 135 13.85 12.81 18.24
N ALA A 136 14.18 13.03 19.53
CA ALA A 136 13.27 13.61 20.51
C ALA A 136 12.84 15.03 20.14
N ALA A 137 13.76 15.86 19.61
CA ALA A 137 13.41 17.19 19.11
C ALA A 137 12.48 17.16 17.89
N ARG A 138 12.61 16.15 17.02
CA ARG A 138 11.77 16.00 15.83
C ARG A 138 10.39 15.40 16.12
N TYR A 139 10.28 14.59 17.17
CA TYR A 139 9.03 14.01 17.61
C TYR A 139 8.95 14.03 19.14
N PRO A 140 8.44 15.10 19.76
CA PRO A 140 8.46 15.29 21.23
C PRO A 140 7.36 14.51 21.97
N GLU A 141 6.35 14.03 21.27
CA GLU A 141 5.20 13.38 21.88
C GLU A 141 5.46 11.89 22.16
N PRO A 142 4.70 11.26 23.09
CA PRO A 142 4.76 9.82 23.29
C PRO A 142 4.36 9.06 22.01
N ILE A 143 5.04 7.94 21.78
CA ILE A 143 4.77 6.98 20.73
C ILE A 143 4.52 5.64 21.39
N ARG A 144 3.73 4.79 20.77
CA ARG A 144 3.48 3.42 21.23
C ARG A 144 4.36 2.45 20.46
N LEU A 145 5.01 1.55 21.18
CA LEU A 145 5.83 0.46 20.68
C LEU A 145 5.17 -0.87 21.07
N VAL A 146 4.77 -1.66 20.08
CA VAL A 146 4.13 -2.97 20.25
C VAL A 146 5.03 -4.04 19.68
N THR A 147 5.46 -5.00 20.52
CA THR A 147 6.26 -6.16 20.07
C THR A 147 5.36 -7.38 19.90
N PHE A 148 5.45 -8.02 18.75
CA PHE A 148 4.61 -9.14 18.35
C PHE A 148 5.45 -10.27 17.76
N PHE A 149 5.21 -11.49 18.23
CA PHE A 149 5.78 -12.71 17.66
C PHE A 149 4.77 -13.35 16.71
N ASP A 150 5.14 -13.39 15.43
CA ASP A 150 4.35 -14.05 14.39
C ASP A 150 4.70 -15.55 14.37
N ARG A 151 3.76 -16.38 14.83
CA ARG A 151 3.94 -17.83 14.86
C ARG A 151 3.99 -18.49 13.48
N GLU A 152 3.38 -17.86 12.47
CA GLU A 152 3.38 -18.40 11.10
C GLU A 152 4.76 -18.28 10.45
N THR A 153 5.44 -17.16 10.68
CA THR A 153 6.76 -16.88 10.08
C THR A 153 7.93 -17.10 11.02
N GLY A 154 7.68 -17.28 12.33
CA GLY A 154 8.71 -17.38 13.37
C GLY A 154 9.45 -16.07 13.65
N ASN A 155 8.97 -14.94 13.13
CA ASN A 155 9.63 -13.64 13.26
C ASN A 155 9.02 -12.80 14.37
N THR A 156 9.88 -11.99 15.01
CA THR A 156 9.44 -10.95 15.94
C THR A 156 9.44 -9.61 15.23
N PHE A 157 8.34 -8.88 15.39
CA PHE A 157 8.15 -7.54 14.84
C PHE A 157 7.93 -6.52 15.94
N GLU A 158 8.50 -5.33 15.76
CA GLU A 158 8.24 -4.17 16.59
C GLU A 158 7.50 -3.12 15.78
N PHE A 159 6.28 -2.80 16.18
CA PHE A 159 5.41 -1.83 15.52
C PHE A 159 5.41 -0.51 16.28
N LEU A 160 5.57 0.57 15.55
CA LEU A 160 5.56 1.94 16.03
C LEU A 160 4.29 2.64 15.55
N THR A 161 3.58 3.30 16.48
CA THR A 161 2.35 4.05 16.15
C THR A 161 2.15 5.23 17.09
N ASN A 162 1.49 6.27 16.61
CA ASN A 162 1.00 7.37 17.45
C ASN A 162 -0.43 7.14 17.98
N ASN A 163 -1.05 6.00 17.67
CA ASN A 163 -2.34 5.64 18.26
C ASN A 163 -2.12 4.94 19.60
N LEU A 164 -2.45 5.65 20.69
CA LEU A 164 -2.22 5.20 22.06
C LEU A 164 -3.40 4.40 22.65
N THR A 165 -4.54 4.30 21.92
CA THR A 165 -5.80 3.80 22.50
C THR A 165 -6.29 2.49 21.91
N LEU A 166 -5.99 2.19 20.64
CA LEU A 166 -6.43 0.95 20.00
C LEU A 166 -5.83 -0.29 20.68
N PRO A 167 -6.55 -1.43 20.71
CA PRO A 167 -5.96 -2.70 21.15
C PRO A 167 -4.68 -3.04 20.39
N ALA A 168 -3.64 -3.54 21.07
CA ALA A 168 -2.35 -3.88 20.46
C ALA A 168 -2.48 -4.89 19.31
N ASN A 169 -3.38 -5.89 19.46
CA ASN A 169 -3.68 -6.85 18.37
C ASN A 169 -4.23 -6.16 17.11
N THR A 170 -4.99 -5.07 17.28
CA THR A 170 -5.50 -4.29 16.14
C THR A 170 -4.37 -3.60 15.41
N ILE A 171 -3.38 -3.05 16.11
CA ILE A 171 -2.18 -2.45 15.50
C ILE A 171 -1.42 -3.50 14.66
N CYS A 172 -1.22 -4.71 15.21
CA CYS A 172 -0.58 -5.82 14.50
C CYS A 172 -1.37 -6.21 13.24
N ALA A 173 -2.70 -6.31 13.35
CA ALA A 173 -3.58 -6.65 12.24
C ALA A 173 -3.59 -5.57 11.15
N LEU A 174 -3.55 -4.29 11.52
CA LEU A 174 -3.41 -3.17 10.57
C LEU A 174 -2.11 -3.27 9.78
N TYR A 175 -1.00 -3.54 10.46
CA TYR A 175 0.29 -3.69 9.77
C TYR A 175 0.30 -4.88 8.80
N LYS A 176 -0.33 -6.00 9.14
CA LYS A 176 -0.44 -7.17 8.27
C LYS A 176 -1.16 -6.83 6.96
N GLN A 177 -2.10 -5.88 6.96
CA GLN A 177 -2.80 -5.45 5.75
C GLN A 177 -1.92 -4.65 4.78
N ARG A 178 -0.77 -4.12 5.19
CA ARG A 178 0.19 -3.44 4.30
C ARG A 178 0.54 -4.28 3.06
N TRP A 179 0.53 -5.61 3.20
CA TRP A 179 0.81 -6.53 2.09
C TRP A 179 -0.07 -6.31 0.86
N GLN A 180 -1.25 -5.71 1.01
CA GLN A 180 -2.15 -5.47 -0.11
C GLN A 180 -1.55 -4.54 -1.18
N VAL A 181 -0.71 -3.58 -0.79
CA VAL A 181 -0.02 -2.72 -1.78
C VAL A 181 1.01 -3.51 -2.60
N GLU A 182 1.67 -4.48 -1.99
CA GLU A 182 2.59 -5.37 -2.71
C GLU A 182 1.85 -6.28 -3.69
N LEU A 183 0.66 -6.78 -3.31
CA LEU A 183 -0.22 -7.54 -4.21
C LEU A 183 -0.68 -6.70 -5.41
N PHE A 184 -1.02 -5.42 -5.19
CA PHE A 184 -1.31 -4.49 -6.28
C PHE A 184 -0.11 -4.36 -7.23
N PHE A 185 1.10 -4.11 -6.72
CA PHE A 185 2.30 -4.01 -7.56
C PHE A 185 2.59 -5.30 -8.32
N LYS A 186 2.44 -6.44 -7.67
CA LYS A 186 2.59 -7.75 -8.30
C LYS A 186 1.61 -7.89 -9.46
N TRP A 187 0.33 -7.55 -9.22
CA TRP A 187 -0.74 -7.70 -10.20
C TRP A 187 -0.49 -6.84 -11.46
N ILE A 188 -0.22 -5.52 -11.29
CA ILE A 188 0.02 -4.64 -12.43
C ILE A 188 1.28 -5.01 -13.21
N LYS A 189 2.34 -5.46 -12.53
CA LYS A 189 3.57 -5.93 -13.18
C LYS A 189 3.39 -7.22 -13.96
N GLN A 190 2.53 -8.13 -13.48
CA GLN A 190 2.30 -9.43 -14.11
C GLN A 190 1.31 -9.35 -15.27
N HIS A 191 0.24 -8.58 -15.14
CA HIS A 191 -0.89 -8.65 -16.05
C HIS A 191 -0.99 -7.47 -17.02
N LEU A 192 -0.36 -6.34 -16.72
CA LEU A 192 -0.48 -5.11 -17.51
C LEU A 192 0.81 -4.66 -18.20
N ARG A 193 1.77 -5.58 -18.32
CA ARG A 193 3.03 -5.42 -19.09
C ARG A 193 3.83 -4.14 -18.81
N ILE A 194 3.79 -3.62 -17.57
CA ILE A 194 4.57 -2.42 -17.21
C ILE A 194 6.08 -2.68 -17.05
N LYS A 195 6.57 -3.80 -17.57
CA LYS A 195 8.01 -4.15 -17.68
C LYS A 195 8.52 -4.13 -19.12
N ALA A 196 7.61 -4.07 -20.11
CA ALA A 196 7.92 -4.00 -21.53
C ALA A 196 7.17 -2.79 -22.13
N PHE A 197 7.91 -1.73 -22.42
CA PHE A 197 7.33 -0.48 -22.91
C PHE A 197 7.36 -0.43 -24.44
N TYR A 198 6.26 0.07 -25.03
CA TYR A 198 6.13 0.25 -26.47
C TYR A 198 6.89 1.49 -26.97
N GLY A 199 7.10 2.49 -26.11
CA GLY A 199 7.85 3.69 -26.42
C GLY A 199 8.95 3.94 -25.38
N ASN A 200 10.01 4.64 -25.80
CA ASN A 200 11.20 4.89 -24.98
C ASN A 200 11.27 6.29 -24.36
N THR A 201 10.38 7.19 -24.71
CA THR A 201 10.32 8.52 -24.11
C THR A 201 9.70 8.47 -22.71
N GLU A 202 10.03 9.44 -21.86
CA GLU A 202 9.45 9.56 -20.52
C GLU A 202 7.93 9.60 -20.55
N ASN A 203 7.35 10.38 -21.46
CA ASN A 203 5.91 10.46 -21.64
C ASN A 203 5.28 9.12 -22.05
N ALA A 204 5.89 8.38 -22.97
CA ALA A 204 5.37 7.08 -23.42
C ALA A 204 5.35 6.07 -22.27
N VAL A 205 6.42 6.02 -21.47
CA VAL A 205 6.53 5.15 -20.30
C VAL A 205 5.47 5.52 -19.24
N LYS A 206 5.38 6.80 -18.89
CA LYS A 206 4.38 7.27 -17.91
C LYS A 206 2.96 7.02 -18.39
N THR A 207 2.67 7.28 -19.67
CA THR A 207 1.34 7.02 -20.25
C THR A 207 0.97 5.54 -20.15
N GLN A 208 1.87 4.63 -20.50
CA GLN A 208 1.60 3.20 -20.39
C GLN A 208 1.33 2.76 -18.94
N ILE A 209 2.07 3.30 -17.96
CA ILE A 209 1.83 3.04 -16.56
C ILE A 209 0.45 3.56 -16.12
N TRP A 210 0.09 4.79 -16.54
CA TRP A 210 -1.23 5.33 -16.20
C TRP A 210 -2.39 4.55 -16.83
N ILE A 211 -2.22 4.06 -18.06
CA ILE A 211 -3.21 3.15 -18.69
C ILE A 211 -3.35 1.86 -17.88
N ALA A 212 -2.23 1.27 -17.46
CA ALA A 212 -2.24 0.07 -16.62
C ALA A 212 -2.98 0.30 -15.29
N ILE A 213 -2.70 1.42 -14.63
CA ILE A 213 -3.37 1.79 -13.38
C ILE A 213 -4.88 2.01 -13.61
N ALA A 214 -5.25 2.75 -14.66
CA ALA A 214 -6.66 2.99 -15.00
C ALA A 214 -7.40 1.68 -15.28
N THR A 215 -6.77 0.74 -15.99
CA THR A 215 -7.32 -0.60 -16.25
C THR A 215 -7.55 -1.35 -14.93
N TYR A 216 -6.56 -1.40 -14.03
CA TYR A 216 -6.71 -2.02 -12.72
C TYR A 216 -7.88 -1.42 -11.93
N VAL A 217 -7.92 -0.09 -11.82
CA VAL A 217 -8.95 0.63 -11.07
C VAL A 217 -10.34 0.37 -11.65
N SER A 218 -10.48 0.38 -12.99
CA SER A 218 -11.75 0.11 -13.66
C SER A 218 -12.25 -1.29 -13.33
N ILE A 219 -11.38 -2.31 -13.39
CA ILE A 219 -11.73 -3.70 -13.05
C ILE A 219 -12.07 -3.83 -11.57
N ALA A 220 -11.31 -3.18 -10.67
CA ALA A 220 -11.57 -3.22 -9.23
C ALA A 220 -12.92 -2.57 -8.87
N ILE A 221 -13.24 -1.43 -9.49
CA ILE A 221 -14.53 -0.75 -9.32
C ILE A 221 -15.67 -1.64 -9.86
N MET A 222 -15.51 -2.22 -11.05
CA MET A 222 -16.49 -3.11 -11.67
C MET A 222 -16.76 -4.31 -10.76
N LYS A 223 -15.72 -5.00 -10.30
CA LYS A 223 -15.83 -6.11 -9.35
C LYS A 223 -16.62 -5.71 -8.10
N LYS A 224 -16.33 -4.54 -7.52
CA LYS A 224 -16.99 -4.04 -6.32
C LYS A 224 -18.46 -3.68 -6.58
N ARG A 225 -18.75 -2.95 -7.67
CA ARG A 225 -20.12 -2.51 -8.01
C ARG A 225 -21.05 -3.67 -8.35
N LEU A 226 -20.56 -4.63 -9.11
CA LEU A 226 -21.33 -5.80 -9.54
C LEU A 226 -21.27 -6.97 -8.55
N ASN A 227 -20.56 -6.78 -7.42
CA ASN A 227 -20.35 -7.81 -6.38
C ASN A 227 -19.85 -9.15 -6.93
N LEU A 228 -18.89 -9.08 -7.88
CA LEU A 228 -18.41 -10.26 -8.59
C LEU A 228 -17.50 -11.11 -7.68
N LYS A 229 -17.69 -12.43 -7.71
CA LYS A 229 -16.84 -13.39 -6.98
C LYS A 229 -15.52 -13.69 -7.70
N HIS A 230 -15.46 -13.44 -9.02
CA HIS A 230 -14.28 -13.66 -9.86
C HIS A 230 -13.07 -12.86 -9.38
N SER A 231 -11.88 -13.40 -9.58
CA SER A 231 -10.62 -12.66 -9.37
C SER A 231 -10.49 -11.51 -10.37
N LEU A 232 -9.69 -10.49 -10.05
CA LEU A 232 -9.43 -9.38 -10.99
C LEU A 232 -8.80 -9.89 -12.31
N TYR A 233 -8.02 -10.97 -12.25
CA TYR A 233 -7.42 -11.56 -13.43
C TYR A 233 -8.45 -12.26 -14.33
N GLU A 234 -9.38 -13.03 -13.77
CA GLU A 234 -10.46 -13.66 -14.52
C GLU A 234 -11.32 -12.60 -15.21
N ILE A 235 -11.70 -11.52 -14.50
CA ILE A 235 -12.43 -10.41 -15.09
C ILE A 235 -11.65 -9.79 -16.27
N LEU A 236 -10.34 -9.50 -16.07
CA LEU A 236 -9.49 -8.98 -17.13
C LEU A 236 -9.47 -9.91 -18.35
N ARG A 237 -9.35 -11.23 -18.14
CA ARG A 237 -9.31 -12.21 -19.24
C ARG A 237 -10.63 -12.29 -20.00
N VAL A 238 -11.77 -12.25 -19.29
CA VAL A 238 -13.08 -12.24 -19.95
C VAL A 238 -13.24 -10.98 -20.80
N LEU A 239 -12.85 -9.81 -20.28
CA LEU A 239 -12.91 -8.56 -21.03
C LEU A 239 -11.96 -8.55 -22.24
N ASP A 240 -10.76 -9.09 -22.10
CA ASP A 240 -9.76 -9.19 -23.19
C ASP A 240 -10.26 -10.04 -24.35
N LEU A 241 -10.92 -11.17 -24.02
CA LEU A 241 -11.47 -12.09 -25.02
C LEU A 241 -12.72 -11.54 -25.74
N ASN A 242 -13.48 -10.67 -25.08
CA ASN A 242 -14.75 -10.15 -25.60
C ASN A 242 -14.68 -8.65 -25.91
N MET A 243 -13.48 -8.09 -26.10
CA MET A 243 -13.27 -6.64 -26.25
C MET A 243 -14.02 -6.04 -27.44
N PHE A 244 -14.26 -6.81 -28.49
CA PHE A 244 -14.96 -6.36 -29.71
C PHE A 244 -16.42 -6.84 -29.79
N GLU A 245 -16.93 -7.49 -28.76
CA GLU A 245 -18.31 -7.94 -28.69
C GLU A 245 -19.20 -6.90 -28.00
N MET A 246 -20.37 -6.64 -28.56
CA MET A 246 -21.37 -5.74 -27.97
C MET A 246 -22.28 -6.48 -26.97
N THR A 247 -21.66 -7.25 -26.07
CA THR A 247 -22.36 -7.99 -25.02
C THR A 247 -22.30 -7.21 -23.71
N PRO A 248 -23.43 -7.01 -22.98
CA PRO A 248 -23.42 -6.36 -21.68
C PRO A 248 -22.47 -7.06 -20.70
N ILE A 249 -21.70 -6.28 -19.94
CA ILE A 249 -20.70 -6.80 -19.00
C ILE A 249 -21.34 -7.73 -17.97
N GLU A 250 -22.53 -7.42 -17.51
CA GLU A 250 -23.31 -8.25 -16.58
C GLU A 250 -23.62 -9.65 -17.16
N ALA A 251 -23.84 -9.73 -18.47
CA ALA A 251 -24.05 -11.02 -19.13
C ALA A 251 -22.76 -11.82 -19.28
N LEU A 252 -21.63 -11.14 -19.52
CA LEU A 252 -20.30 -11.79 -19.62
C LEU A 252 -19.79 -12.28 -18.25
N LEU A 253 -20.06 -11.53 -17.18
CA LEU A 253 -19.54 -11.76 -15.82
C LEU A 253 -20.65 -12.18 -14.85
N GLY A 254 -21.87 -12.39 -15.35
CA GLY A 254 -23.02 -12.77 -14.56
C GLY A 254 -22.88 -14.17 -13.96
N LYS A 255 -23.81 -14.52 -13.06
CA LYS A 255 -23.88 -15.85 -12.45
C LYS A 255 -23.91 -16.93 -13.54
N PRO A 256 -23.28 -18.09 -13.34
CA PRO A 256 -23.52 -19.25 -14.19
C PRO A 256 -25.04 -19.45 -14.27
N VAL A 257 -25.60 -19.48 -15.49
CA VAL A 257 -27.02 -19.85 -15.71
C VAL A 257 -27.12 -21.27 -15.14
N GLU A 258 -27.92 -21.46 -14.09
CA GLU A 258 -28.19 -22.79 -13.59
C GLU A 258 -28.85 -23.59 -14.76
N PRO A 259 -28.48 -24.85 -14.95
CA PRO A 259 -28.94 -25.65 -16.12
C PRO A 259 -30.47 -25.86 -16.23
N THR A 260 -31.22 -25.35 -15.27
CA THR A 260 -32.66 -25.56 -15.12
C THR A 260 -33.56 -24.69 -16.04
N GLU A 261 -32.97 -23.66 -16.70
CA GLU A 261 -33.81 -22.77 -17.55
C GLU A 261 -33.72 -23.05 -19.06
N LEU A 262 -33.03 -24.12 -19.48
CA LEU A 262 -32.93 -24.49 -20.91
C LEU A 262 -34.00 -25.47 -21.38
N SER A 263 -34.96 -25.86 -20.53
CA SER A 263 -35.98 -26.84 -20.90
C SER A 263 -37.26 -26.25 -21.55
N ASP A 264 -37.40 -24.92 -21.61
CA ASP A 264 -38.63 -24.29 -22.11
C ASP A 264 -38.55 -23.76 -23.54
N TYR A 265 -37.49 -24.10 -24.30
CA TYR A 265 -37.30 -23.71 -25.71
C TYR A 265 -36.92 -24.90 -26.60
N ILE A 266 -37.59 -26.06 -26.44
CA ILE A 266 -37.60 -27.12 -27.47
C ILE A 266 -39.04 -27.50 -27.77
#